data_840a4a68dd5495be8bc3d764dd6f2700
#
_entry.id   840a4a68dd5495be8bc3d764dd6f2700
#
_cell.length_a   1.000
_cell.length_b   1.000
_cell.length_c   1.000
_cell.angle_alpha   90.00
_cell.angle_beta   90.00
_cell.angle_gamma   90.00
#
_symmetry.space_group_name_H-M   'P 1'
#
loop_
_entity.id
_entity.type
_entity.pdbx_description
1 polymer ?
#
loop_
_entity_poly.entity_id
_entity_poly.type
_entity_poly.pdbx_seq_one_letter_code
_entity_poly.pdbx_strand_id
1 'polypeptide(L)'
;MNLFEIISAIETAGTEEEVKILFMDLTYLDISFTGILEIGKAIESFKSQGKKVIAYSDFYDKKNYLLASYADSILLNQNGLVLLDGFSSQKPFIKQLLEKLNIGVSTFVSGKYKSALDTFTRDNLSEEDRLQTSSYLSEV
;
A
#
# COMPACT_ATOMS: atom_id res chain seq x y z
N MET A 1 -1.50 -17.10 10.50
CA MET A 1 -0.60 -17.58 9.43
C MET A 1 0.33 -16.43 9.08
N ASN A 2 1.63 -16.65 9.05
CA ASN A 2 2.60 -15.62 8.69
C ASN A 2 2.87 -15.64 7.17
N LEU A 3 3.57 -14.61 6.66
CA LEU A 3 3.84 -14.47 5.23
C LEU A 3 4.56 -15.69 4.63
N PHE A 4 5.55 -16.22 5.36
CA PHE A 4 6.32 -17.38 4.90
C PHE A 4 5.45 -18.65 4.78
N GLU A 5 4.55 -18.87 5.73
CA GLU A 5 3.60 -19.99 5.69
C GLU A 5 2.65 -19.89 4.49
N ILE A 6 2.19 -18.67 4.16
CA ILE A 6 1.33 -18.45 2.99
C ILE A 6 2.08 -18.80 1.70
N ILE A 7 3.28 -18.27 1.52
CA ILE A 7 4.11 -18.51 0.34
C ILE A 7 4.39 -20.02 0.19
N SER A 8 4.87 -20.66 1.26
CA SER A 8 5.17 -22.09 1.26
C SER A 8 3.94 -22.95 0.94
N ALA A 9 2.76 -22.57 1.44
CA ALA A 9 1.52 -23.29 1.13
C ALA A 9 1.14 -23.16 -0.36
N ILE A 10 1.30 -21.97 -0.96
CA ILE A 10 1.03 -21.75 -2.38
C ILE A 10 2.03 -22.55 -3.23
N GLU A 11 3.32 -22.52 -2.89
CA GLU A 11 4.35 -23.26 -3.60
C GLU A 11 4.11 -24.76 -3.54
N THR A 12 3.81 -25.30 -2.33
CA THR A 12 3.46 -26.71 -2.15
C THR A 12 2.24 -27.08 -2.98
N ALA A 13 1.15 -26.30 -2.88
CA ALA A 13 -0.06 -26.51 -3.68
C ALA A 13 0.22 -26.44 -5.19
N GLY A 14 1.23 -25.68 -5.59
CA GLY A 14 1.71 -25.61 -6.95
C GLY A 14 2.20 -26.95 -7.45
N THR A 15 2.94 -27.70 -6.66
CA THR A 15 3.50 -29.02 -7.05
C THR A 15 2.51 -30.16 -7.01
N GLU A 16 1.39 -30.03 -6.30
CA GLU A 16 0.37 -31.07 -6.16
C GLU A 16 -0.52 -31.17 -7.41
N GLU A 17 -0.52 -32.31 -8.09
CA GLU A 17 -1.31 -32.51 -9.33
C GLU A 17 -2.82 -32.43 -9.10
N GLU A 18 -3.30 -32.78 -7.93
CA GLU A 18 -4.73 -32.75 -7.57
C GLU A 18 -5.25 -31.32 -7.35
N VAL A 19 -4.39 -30.38 -6.97
CA VAL A 19 -4.77 -28.98 -6.78
C VAL A 19 -4.84 -28.28 -8.13
N LYS A 20 -6.01 -27.81 -8.53
CA LYS A 20 -6.26 -27.13 -9.81
C LYS A 20 -6.53 -25.63 -9.63
N ILE A 21 -7.08 -25.26 -8.47
CA ILE A 21 -7.54 -23.88 -8.21
C ILE A 21 -7.03 -23.45 -6.83
N LEU A 22 -6.48 -22.24 -6.77
CA LEU A 22 -6.22 -21.52 -5.54
C LEU A 22 -7.35 -20.50 -5.35
N PHE A 23 -8.07 -20.61 -4.24
CA PHE A 23 -9.06 -19.61 -3.84
C PHE A 23 -8.49 -18.77 -2.71
N MET A 24 -8.44 -17.45 -2.94
CA MET A 24 -7.95 -16.47 -1.98
C MET A 24 -9.11 -15.66 -1.42
N ASP A 25 -9.42 -15.81 -0.13
CA ASP A 25 -10.30 -14.92 0.59
C ASP A 25 -9.47 -13.77 1.19
N LEU A 26 -9.67 -12.55 0.68
CA LEU A 26 -8.92 -11.36 1.04
C LEU A 26 -9.70 -10.43 2.00
N THR A 27 -10.84 -10.88 2.51
CA THR A 27 -11.77 -10.06 3.33
C THR A 27 -11.09 -9.47 4.58
N TYR A 28 -10.16 -10.21 5.20
CA TYR A 28 -9.45 -9.78 6.41
C TYR A 28 -7.92 -9.77 6.19
N LEU A 29 -7.49 -9.42 5.00
CA LEU A 29 -6.07 -9.36 4.69
C LEU A 29 -5.43 -8.10 5.30
N ASP A 30 -4.45 -8.31 6.20
CA ASP A 30 -3.55 -7.26 6.68
C ASP A 30 -2.11 -7.63 6.35
N ILE A 31 -1.58 -7.03 5.28
CA ILE A 31 -0.25 -7.33 4.77
C ILE A 31 0.41 -6.05 4.23
N SER A 32 1.75 -6.01 4.27
CA SER A 32 2.52 -4.92 3.65
C SER A 32 2.54 -5.02 2.13
N PHE A 33 2.80 -3.91 1.42
CA PHE A 33 2.98 -3.94 -0.04
C PHE A 33 4.09 -4.90 -0.48
N THR A 34 5.21 -4.95 0.25
CA THR A 34 6.29 -5.92 -0.03
C THR A 34 5.80 -7.36 0.10
N GLY A 35 4.99 -7.66 1.14
CA GLY A 35 4.41 -8.99 1.30
C GLY A 35 3.45 -9.36 0.16
N ILE A 36 2.69 -8.39 -0.37
CA ILE A 36 1.83 -8.60 -1.54
C ILE A 36 2.67 -8.98 -2.77
N LEU A 37 3.79 -8.31 -3.00
CA LEU A 37 4.67 -8.62 -4.13
C LEU A 37 5.27 -10.02 -4.01
N GLU A 38 5.67 -10.45 -2.80
CA GLU A 38 6.19 -11.79 -2.58
C GLU A 38 5.12 -12.88 -2.78
N ILE A 39 3.89 -12.67 -2.26
CA ILE A 39 2.78 -13.59 -2.55
C ILE A 39 2.44 -13.58 -4.04
N GLY A 40 2.47 -12.41 -4.70
CA GLY A 40 2.25 -12.29 -6.13
C GLY A 40 3.18 -13.18 -6.95
N LYS A 41 4.48 -13.21 -6.63
CA LYS A 41 5.46 -14.12 -7.27
C LYS A 41 5.10 -15.60 -7.09
N ALA A 42 4.67 -15.98 -5.88
CA ALA A 42 4.25 -17.35 -5.61
C ALA A 42 2.98 -17.72 -6.43
N ILE A 43 2.03 -16.78 -6.56
CA ILE A 43 0.84 -16.93 -7.39
C ILE A 43 1.22 -17.09 -8.87
N GLU A 44 2.13 -16.28 -9.39
CA GLU A 44 2.61 -16.40 -10.77
C GLU A 44 3.26 -17.75 -11.03
N SER A 45 4.06 -18.24 -10.08
CA SER A 45 4.66 -19.58 -10.14
C SER A 45 3.58 -20.67 -10.16
N PHE A 46 2.56 -20.56 -9.31
CA PHE A 46 1.42 -21.48 -9.27
C PHE A 46 0.66 -21.50 -10.62
N LYS A 47 0.40 -20.33 -11.20
CA LYS A 47 -0.27 -20.19 -12.51
C LYS A 47 0.55 -20.74 -13.66
N SER A 48 1.89 -20.61 -13.60
CA SER A 48 2.79 -21.14 -14.64
C SER A 48 2.69 -22.65 -14.81
N GLN A 49 2.16 -23.37 -13.81
CA GLN A 49 1.88 -24.81 -13.84
C GLN A 49 0.49 -25.16 -14.42
N GLY A 50 -0.17 -24.18 -15.07
CA GLY A 50 -1.47 -24.37 -15.72
C GLY A 50 -2.66 -24.36 -14.75
N LYS A 51 -2.46 -23.90 -13.53
CA LYS A 51 -3.49 -23.80 -12.50
C LYS A 51 -4.17 -22.44 -12.50
N LYS A 52 -5.33 -22.34 -11.84
CA LYS A 52 -6.16 -21.14 -11.81
C LYS A 52 -6.19 -20.51 -10.42
N VAL A 53 -6.31 -19.19 -10.39
CA VAL A 53 -6.40 -18.44 -9.15
C VAL A 53 -7.66 -17.57 -9.16
N ILE A 54 -8.43 -17.63 -8.08
CA ILE A 54 -9.64 -16.84 -7.88
C ILE A 54 -9.45 -16.04 -6.59
N ALA A 55 -9.64 -14.74 -6.65
CA ALA A 55 -9.67 -13.86 -5.49
C ALA A 55 -11.11 -13.45 -5.16
N TYR A 56 -11.43 -13.43 -3.88
CA TYR A 56 -12.70 -12.96 -3.34
C TYR A 56 -12.47 -11.97 -2.21
N SER A 57 -13.33 -10.95 -2.10
CA SER A 57 -13.39 -10.07 -0.93
C SER A 57 -14.77 -9.43 -0.81
N ASP A 58 -15.11 -9.05 0.42
CA ASP A 58 -16.24 -8.17 0.70
C ASP A 58 -15.86 -6.70 0.48
N PHE A 59 -14.58 -6.38 0.58
CA PHE A 59 -14.07 -5.02 0.42
C PHE A 59 -12.69 -5.05 -0.26
N TYR A 60 -12.57 -4.35 -1.36
CA TYR A 60 -11.28 -4.14 -2.03
C TYR A 60 -10.78 -2.72 -1.79
N ASP A 61 -9.74 -2.59 -0.98
CA ASP A 61 -8.89 -1.41 -0.95
C ASP A 61 -7.72 -1.56 -1.95
N LYS A 62 -6.80 -0.59 -1.98
CA LYS A 62 -5.62 -0.63 -2.85
C LYS A 62 -4.77 -1.88 -2.66
N LYS A 63 -4.56 -2.33 -1.42
CA LYS A 63 -3.71 -3.47 -1.11
C LYS A 63 -4.38 -4.79 -1.52
N ASN A 64 -5.64 -4.97 -1.12
CA ASN A 64 -6.39 -6.16 -1.45
C ASN A 64 -6.59 -6.29 -2.95
N TYR A 65 -6.87 -5.16 -3.64
CA TYR A 65 -7.02 -5.14 -5.08
C TYR A 65 -5.71 -5.44 -5.80
N LEU A 66 -4.58 -4.91 -5.32
CA LEU A 66 -3.26 -5.21 -5.87
C LEU A 66 -2.97 -6.71 -5.80
N LEU A 67 -3.24 -7.38 -4.65
CA LEU A 67 -3.06 -8.82 -4.56
C LEU A 67 -4.05 -9.57 -5.45
N ALA A 68 -5.31 -9.14 -5.48
CA ALA A 68 -6.32 -9.74 -6.34
C ALA A 68 -5.97 -9.64 -7.83
N SER A 69 -5.22 -8.62 -8.25
CA SER A 69 -4.82 -8.45 -9.66
C SER A 69 -3.91 -9.55 -10.19
N TYR A 70 -3.26 -10.34 -9.34
CA TYR A 70 -2.53 -11.55 -9.73
C TYR A 70 -3.45 -12.73 -10.05
N ALA A 71 -4.73 -12.69 -9.64
CA ALA A 71 -5.67 -13.76 -9.90
C ALA A 71 -6.19 -13.76 -11.34
N ASP A 72 -6.71 -14.91 -11.81
CA ASP A 72 -7.40 -15.03 -13.11
C ASP A 72 -8.83 -14.47 -13.06
N SER A 73 -9.43 -14.47 -11.86
CA SER A 73 -10.78 -13.95 -11.64
C SER A 73 -10.85 -13.24 -10.29
N ILE A 74 -11.49 -12.07 -10.29
CA ILE A 74 -11.72 -11.27 -9.08
C ILE A 74 -13.24 -11.26 -8.82
N LEU A 75 -13.63 -11.73 -7.66
CA LEU A 75 -15.02 -11.77 -7.21
C LEU A 75 -15.22 -10.78 -6.08
N LEU A 76 -16.26 -9.98 -6.16
CA LEU A 76 -16.70 -9.08 -5.10
C LEU A 76 -18.02 -9.61 -4.53
N ASN A 77 -18.18 -9.53 -3.21
CA ASN A 77 -19.47 -9.76 -2.58
C ASN A 77 -20.54 -8.84 -3.21
N GLN A 78 -21.76 -9.33 -3.36
CA GLN A 78 -22.86 -8.57 -3.95
C GLN A 78 -23.12 -7.24 -3.24
N ASN A 79 -22.91 -7.17 -1.91
CA ASN A 79 -23.04 -5.96 -1.11
C ASN A 79 -21.69 -5.32 -0.78
N GLY A 80 -20.63 -5.77 -1.46
CA GLY A 80 -19.26 -5.31 -1.24
C GLY A 80 -18.97 -3.95 -1.87
N LEU A 81 -17.81 -3.41 -1.53
CA LEU A 81 -17.34 -2.11 -2.01
C LEU A 81 -15.92 -2.22 -2.55
N VAL A 82 -15.63 -1.50 -3.62
CA VAL A 82 -14.27 -1.27 -4.13
C VAL A 82 -13.91 0.20 -3.92
N LEU A 83 -12.81 0.44 -3.19
CA LEU A 83 -12.29 1.79 -2.92
C LEU A 83 -10.84 1.90 -3.39
N LEU A 84 -10.68 2.43 -4.60
CA LEU A 84 -9.36 2.66 -5.21
C LEU A 84 -9.08 4.18 -5.24
N ASP A 85 -8.86 4.75 -4.05
CA ASP A 85 -8.40 6.13 -3.92
C ASP A 85 -6.93 6.26 -4.30
N GLY A 86 -6.52 7.44 -4.80
CA GLY A 86 -5.14 7.74 -5.15
C GLY A 86 -4.22 7.82 -3.91
N PHE A 87 -2.96 8.10 -4.15
CA PHE A 87 -2.00 8.43 -3.10
C PHE A 87 -1.99 9.93 -2.85
N SER A 88 -2.01 10.33 -1.59
CA SER A 88 -1.90 11.73 -1.19
C SER A 88 -0.98 11.89 0.00
N SER A 89 -0.34 13.04 0.09
CA SER A 89 0.44 13.45 1.25
C SER A 89 -0.13 14.72 1.83
N GLN A 90 -0.40 14.73 3.13
CA GLN A 90 -0.87 15.90 3.85
C GLN A 90 0.13 16.29 4.92
N LYS A 91 0.48 17.58 4.98
CA LYS A 91 1.40 18.14 5.97
C LYS A 91 0.70 19.28 6.71
N PRO A 92 0.53 19.17 8.03
CA PRO A 92 -0.05 20.25 8.81
C PRO A 92 0.96 21.39 8.97
N PHE A 93 0.49 22.63 8.98
CA PHE A 93 1.26 23.83 9.27
C PHE A 93 0.63 24.52 10.48
N ILE A 94 1.39 24.64 11.57
CA ILE A 94 0.88 25.17 12.85
C ILE A 94 1.55 26.49 13.26
N LYS A 95 2.31 27.12 12.36
CA LYS A 95 2.99 28.40 12.62
C LYS A 95 2.01 29.47 13.14
N GLN A 96 0.88 29.68 12.45
CA GLN A 96 -0.11 30.69 12.86
C GLN A 96 -0.75 30.37 14.22
N LEU A 97 -0.91 29.09 14.56
CA LEU A 97 -1.39 28.70 15.89
C LEU A 97 -0.37 29.08 16.97
N LEU A 98 0.90 28.82 16.72
CA LEU A 98 1.98 29.18 17.66
C LEU A 98 2.11 30.70 17.85
N GLU A 99 2.01 31.46 16.76
CA GLU A 99 1.99 32.93 16.80
C GLU A 99 0.82 33.48 17.64
N LYS A 100 -0.39 32.91 17.50
CA LYS A 100 -1.56 33.29 18.31
C LYS A 100 -1.41 32.98 19.79
N LEU A 101 -0.60 31.96 20.11
CA LEU A 101 -0.28 31.58 21.48
C LEU A 101 0.97 32.31 22.03
N ASN A 102 1.53 33.25 21.28
CA ASN A 102 2.79 33.94 21.59
C ASN A 102 3.98 33.00 21.84
N ILE A 103 3.99 31.84 21.13
CA ILE A 103 5.09 30.87 21.20
C ILE A 103 6.04 31.14 20.05
N GLY A 104 7.26 31.61 20.37
CA GLY A 104 8.34 31.77 19.39
C GLY A 104 9.03 30.44 19.08
N VAL A 105 9.24 30.12 17.79
CA VAL A 105 10.00 28.95 17.35
C VAL A 105 11.29 29.40 16.71
N SER A 106 12.42 28.95 17.27
CA SER A 106 13.74 29.13 16.66
C SER A 106 14.26 27.81 16.14
N THR A 107 14.63 27.78 14.86
CA THR A 107 15.11 26.54 14.20
C THR A 107 16.52 26.74 13.68
N PHE A 108 17.35 25.74 13.86
CA PHE A 108 18.68 25.67 13.28
C PHE A 108 18.73 24.53 12.25
N VAL A 109 18.53 24.89 10.98
CA VAL A 109 18.49 23.90 9.88
C VAL A 109 19.62 24.19 8.88
N SER A 110 20.39 23.19 8.54
CA SER A 110 21.37 23.24 7.45
C SER A 110 20.99 22.24 6.37
N GLY A 111 20.75 22.73 5.13
CA GLY A 111 20.44 21.94 3.93
C GLY A 111 19.05 22.20 3.37
N LYS A 112 18.96 22.21 2.01
CA LYS A 112 17.74 22.61 1.25
C LYS A 112 16.56 21.64 1.37
N TYR A 113 16.79 20.38 1.72
CA TYR A 113 15.76 19.33 1.75
C TYR A 113 15.38 18.87 3.17
N LYS A 114 15.56 19.74 4.17
CA LYS A 114 15.20 19.45 5.55
C LYS A 114 13.90 20.14 5.97
N SER A 115 12.80 19.72 5.34
CA SER A 115 11.48 20.31 5.55
C SER A 115 10.74 19.85 6.84
N ALA A 116 11.39 19.05 7.69
CA ALA A 116 10.76 18.54 8.91
C ALA A 116 10.29 19.66 9.88
N LEU A 117 10.98 20.80 9.90
CA LEU A 117 10.64 21.94 10.75
C LEU A 117 9.69 22.94 10.07
N ASP A 118 9.40 22.79 8.79
CA ASP A 118 8.50 23.67 8.04
C ASP A 118 7.10 23.70 8.64
N THR A 119 6.66 22.58 9.25
CA THR A 119 5.41 22.51 10.02
C THR A 119 5.25 23.64 11.05
N PHE A 120 6.35 24.07 11.67
CA PHE A 120 6.37 25.07 12.75
C PHE A 120 6.73 26.47 12.25
N THR A 121 7.39 26.60 11.10
CA THR A 121 7.98 27.85 10.63
C THR A 121 7.34 28.42 9.36
N ARG A 122 6.52 27.63 8.66
CA ARG A 122 5.87 28.00 7.40
C ARG A 122 4.35 27.85 7.48
N ASP A 123 3.66 28.47 6.54
CA ASP A 123 2.21 28.35 6.38
C ASP A 123 1.81 27.42 5.21
N ASN A 124 2.80 27.02 4.39
CA ASN A 124 2.59 26.15 3.23
C ASN A 124 3.87 25.38 2.90
N LEU A 125 3.72 24.40 2.00
CA LEU A 125 4.84 23.63 1.44
C LEU A 125 5.83 24.56 0.73
N SER A 126 7.13 24.34 0.94
CA SER A 126 8.15 24.91 0.06
C SER A 126 8.06 24.28 -1.33
N GLU A 127 8.67 24.94 -2.32
CA GLU A 127 8.71 24.41 -3.67
C GLU A 127 9.53 23.10 -3.72
N GLU A 128 10.63 23.05 -2.97
CA GLU A 128 11.48 21.88 -2.83
C GLU A 128 10.73 20.70 -2.18
N ASP A 129 9.98 20.95 -1.10
CA ASP A 129 9.18 19.93 -0.40
C ASP A 129 8.04 19.41 -1.30
N ARG A 130 7.42 20.31 -2.08
CA ARG A 130 6.40 19.95 -3.07
C ARG A 130 6.98 19.05 -4.17
N LEU A 131 8.13 19.40 -4.72
CA LEU A 131 8.80 18.62 -5.75
C LEU A 131 9.20 17.24 -5.22
N GLN A 132 9.78 17.17 -4.03
CA GLN A 132 10.17 15.91 -3.41
C GLN A 132 8.95 15.01 -3.14
N THR A 133 7.88 15.56 -2.57
CA THR A 133 6.64 14.82 -2.31
C THR A 133 5.99 14.36 -3.61
N SER A 134 5.96 15.20 -4.63
CA SER A 134 5.40 14.86 -5.94
C SER A 134 6.20 13.75 -6.63
N SER A 135 7.53 13.81 -6.59
CA SER A 135 8.39 12.74 -7.11
C SER A 135 8.11 11.40 -6.41
N TYR A 136 8.08 11.42 -5.07
CA TYR A 136 7.76 10.22 -4.29
C TYR A 136 6.38 9.64 -4.64
N LEU A 137 5.35 10.47 -4.76
CA LEU A 137 3.99 10.02 -5.09
C LEU A 137 3.86 9.53 -6.54
N SER A 138 4.75 9.95 -7.45
CA SER A 138 4.73 9.50 -8.85
C SER A 138 5.45 8.17 -9.08
N GLU A 139 6.25 7.71 -8.10
CA GLU A 139 7.00 6.45 -8.15
C GLU A 139 6.23 5.28 -7.49
N VAL A 140 5.12 5.57 -6.80
CA VAL A 140 4.26 4.59 -6.13
C VAL A 140 3.10 4.20 -7.01
#